data_35ccc6add49c0be7d5aff3927c4c046f
#
_entry.id   35ccc6add49c0be7d5aff3927c4c046f
#
_cell.length_a   1.000
_cell.length_b   1.000
_cell.length_c   1.000
_cell.angle_alpha   90.00
_cell.angle_beta   90.00
_cell.angle_gamma   90.00
#
_symmetry.space_group_name_H-M   'P 1'
#
loop_
_entity.id
_entity.type
_entity.pdbx_description
1 polymer ?
#
loop_
_entity_poly.entity_id
_entity_poly.type
_entity_poly.pdbx_seq_one_letter_code
_entity_poly.pdbx_strand_id
1 'polypeptide(L)'
;LRQGNINYHFLPLTKGKIMKKLMLISTAVLLLSGCVNTELSNAGKAYNPQTDARIRLYGQNGRYTEMEVKQNGKTEKVNVGGGWGQSFGSMLYLKGNESLGMPDSEASKKPSQFNNFGSSTFFKEFVIPAGAEITLKSEIVTPDNTYTDYAKGIKYTQLGYSCSGKKLTFTPQAGKDYEALPAASTAQCNLT
;
A
#
# COMPACT_ATOMS: atom_id res chain seq x y z
N LEU A 1 -40.76 42.27 -52.55
CA LEU A 1 -39.55 41.72 -51.95
C LEU A 1 -39.28 42.38 -50.61
N ARG A 2 -39.64 41.68 -49.48
CA ARG A 2 -39.50 42.17 -48.12
C ARG A 2 -38.28 41.50 -47.52
N GLN A 3 -37.23 42.29 -47.23
CA GLN A 3 -36.08 41.83 -46.46
C GLN A 3 -36.45 41.81 -44.95
N GLY A 4 -36.42 40.65 -44.33
CA GLY A 4 -36.57 40.48 -42.90
C GLY A 4 -35.19 40.60 -42.22
N ASN A 5 -35.06 41.62 -41.35
CA ASN A 5 -33.90 41.75 -40.47
C ASN A 5 -34.04 40.76 -39.30
N ILE A 6 -33.11 39.82 -39.20
CA ILE A 6 -32.96 38.93 -38.05
C ILE A 6 -31.96 39.57 -37.10
N ASN A 7 -32.42 40.11 -35.99
CA ASN A 7 -31.59 40.60 -34.89
C ASN A 7 -31.12 39.43 -34.05
N TYR A 8 -29.83 39.10 -34.12
CA TYR A 8 -29.20 38.19 -33.20
C TYR A 8 -28.86 38.91 -31.88
N HIS A 9 -29.60 38.60 -30.83
CA HIS A 9 -29.24 39.01 -29.47
C HIS A 9 -28.10 38.11 -28.98
N PHE A 10 -26.88 38.65 -29.00
CA PHE A 10 -25.72 38.03 -28.33
C PHE A 10 -25.87 38.26 -26.82
N LEU A 11 -26.17 37.21 -26.07
CA LEU A 11 -26.05 37.19 -24.61
C LEU A 11 -24.57 37.11 -24.26
N PRO A 12 -24.03 38.02 -23.41
CA PRO A 12 -22.65 37.93 -22.99
C PRO A 12 -22.46 36.73 -22.06
N LEU A 13 -21.75 35.70 -22.53
CA LEU A 13 -21.25 34.59 -21.73
C LEU A 13 -20.29 35.14 -20.66
N THR A 14 -20.70 35.09 -19.41
CA THR A 14 -19.87 35.45 -18.27
C THR A 14 -18.78 34.37 -18.08
N LYS A 15 -17.70 34.46 -18.88
CA LYS A 15 -16.56 33.53 -18.86
C LYS A 15 -15.89 33.35 -17.49
N GLY A 16 -16.03 34.34 -16.58
CA GLY A 16 -15.35 34.32 -15.30
C GLY A 16 -15.90 33.35 -14.24
N LYS A 17 -17.21 33.07 -14.26
CA LYS A 17 -17.85 32.19 -13.27
C LYS A 17 -17.71 30.72 -13.59
N ILE A 18 -17.61 30.34 -14.87
CA ILE A 18 -17.44 28.94 -15.30
C ILE A 18 -16.02 28.48 -15.05
N MET A 19 -15.00 29.33 -15.31
CA MET A 19 -13.60 29.00 -15.05
C MET A 19 -13.30 28.80 -13.56
N LYS A 20 -13.91 29.61 -12.66
CA LYS A 20 -13.73 29.42 -11.21
C LYS A 20 -14.33 28.11 -10.70
N LYS A 21 -15.49 27.68 -11.25
CA LYS A 21 -16.11 26.39 -10.89
C LYS A 21 -15.32 25.20 -11.45
N LEU A 22 -14.78 25.29 -12.65
CA LEU A 22 -13.91 24.25 -13.23
C LEU A 22 -12.59 24.12 -12.47
N MET A 23 -11.98 25.23 -12.02
CA MET A 23 -10.78 25.20 -11.19
C MET A 23 -11.01 24.57 -9.82
N LEU A 24 -12.15 24.83 -9.17
CA LEU A 24 -12.52 24.23 -7.90
C LEU A 24 -12.76 22.72 -8.00
N ILE A 25 -13.35 22.25 -9.09
CA ILE A 25 -13.57 20.81 -9.34
C ILE A 25 -12.25 20.11 -9.62
N SER A 26 -11.35 20.74 -10.38
CA SER A 26 -10.00 20.19 -10.66
C SER A 26 -9.16 20.06 -9.40
N THR A 27 -9.25 21.01 -8.45
CA THR A 27 -8.50 20.95 -7.18
C THR A 27 -9.05 19.89 -6.22
N ALA A 28 -10.37 19.65 -6.25
CA ALA A 28 -11.00 18.62 -5.41
C ALA A 28 -10.66 17.18 -5.87
N VAL A 29 -10.45 16.96 -7.18
CA VAL A 29 -10.08 15.64 -7.72
C VAL A 29 -8.62 15.27 -7.39
N LEU A 30 -7.73 16.24 -7.22
CA LEU A 30 -6.34 16.01 -6.87
C LEU A 30 -6.13 15.57 -5.40
N LEU A 31 -7.13 15.71 -4.54
CA LEU A 31 -7.07 15.31 -3.13
C LEU A 31 -7.48 13.85 -2.89
N LEU A 32 -7.89 13.11 -3.93
CA LEU A 32 -8.32 11.71 -3.86
C LEU A 32 -7.23 10.72 -4.26
N SER A 33 -5.99 11.17 -4.49
CA SER A 33 -4.86 10.25 -4.60
C SER A 33 -4.61 9.67 -3.22
N GLY A 34 -5.19 8.50 -2.97
CA GLY A 34 -5.02 7.77 -1.71
C GLY A 34 -3.54 7.54 -1.46
N CYS A 35 -2.96 8.25 -0.51
CA CYS A 35 -1.63 7.98 -0.02
C CYS A 35 -1.64 6.58 0.59
N VAL A 36 -0.74 5.71 0.15
CA VAL A 36 -0.47 4.45 0.84
C VAL A 36 0.18 4.82 2.17
N ASN A 37 -0.54 4.61 3.26
CA ASN A 37 0.02 4.84 4.59
C ASN A 37 1.03 3.75 4.92
N THR A 38 2.21 4.14 5.36
CA THR A 38 3.27 3.24 5.85
C THR A 38 3.43 3.33 7.36
N GLU A 39 2.68 4.20 8.01
CA GLU A 39 2.71 4.47 9.44
C GLU A 39 1.29 4.48 10.01
N LEU A 40 1.16 4.02 11.25
CA LEU A 40 -0.04 4.25 12.05
C LEU A 40 -0.02 5.68 12.62
N SER A 41 -1.19 6.20 12.96
CA SER A 41 -1.31 7.53 13.58
C SER A 41 -0.60 7.65 14.94
N ASN A 42 -0.33 6.51 15.59
CA ASN A 42 0.44 6.42 16.84
C ASN A 42 1.93 6.13 16.60
N ALA A 43 2.44 6.29 15.40
CA ALA A 43 3.86 6.12 15.09
C ALA A 43 4.70 7.02 16.01
N GLY A 44 5.73 6.41 16.61
CA GLY A 44 6.56 7.09 17.62
C GLY A 44 6.04 7.04 19.06
N LYS A 45 4.84 6.47 19.30
CA LYS A 45 4.38 6.17 20.66
C LYS A 45 5.30 5.12 21.29
N ALA A 46 5.75 5.38 22.52
CA ALA A 46 6.47 4.39 23.30
C ALA A 46 5.57 3.18 23.59
N TYR A 47 6.12 1.98 23.45
CA TYR A 47 5.43 0.75 23.79
C TYR A 47 5.13 0.64 25.28
N ASN A 48 3.85 0.40 25.61
CA ASN A 48 3.41 0.13 26.96
C ASN A 48 2.81 -1.28 27.04
N PRO A 49 3.48 -2.25 27.68
CA PRO A 49 3.01 -3.64 27.73
C PRO A 49 1.69 -3.86 28.49
N GLN A 50 1.19 -2.84 29.20
CA GLN A 50 -0.10 -2.92 29.89
C GLN A 50 -1.28 -2.63 28.97
N THR A 51 -1.05 -1.89 27.87
CA THR A 51 -2.12 -1.42 26.99
C THR A 51 -1.90 -1.75 25.53
N ASP A 52 -0.68 -2.13 25.18
CA ASP A 52 -0.27 -2.33 23.79
C ASP A 52 0.27 -3.74 23.56
N ALA A 53 0.23 -4.16 22.32
CA ALA A 53 0.97 -5.29 21.77
C ALA A 53 1.93 -4.77 20.70
N ARG A 54 2.82 -5.63 20.21
CA ARG A 54 3.65 -5.33 19.06
C ARG A 54 3.44 -6.36 17.96
N ILE A 55 3.61 -5.92 16.71
CA ILE A 55 3.54 -6.81 15.57
C ILE A 55 4.67 -6.52 14.59
N ARG A 56 5.30 -7.57 14.06
CA ARG A 56 6.29 -7.54 13.00
C ARG A 56 5.66 -8.04 11.71
N LEU A 57 5.69 -7.20 10.69
CA LEU A 57 5.17 -7.50 9.36
C LEU A 57 6.31 -7.50 8.36
N TYR A 58 6.28 -8.45 7.43
CA TYR A 58 7.25 -8.56 6.36
C TYR A 58 6.68 -8.06 5.05
N GLY A 59 7.52 -7.45 4.23
CA GLY A 59 7.19 -7.00 2.91
C GLY A 59 8.39 -6.93 1.98
N GLN A 60 8.14 -6.84 0.70
CA GLN A 60 9.14 -6.64 -0.33
C GLN A 60 8.49 -5.98 -1.55
N ASN A 61 9.29 -5.64 -2.54
CA ASN A 61 8.76 -5.19 -3.81
C ASN A 61 8.02 -6.32 -4.52
N GLY A 62 6.82 -6.04 -5.00
CA GLY A 62 5.95 -7.05 -5.63
C GLY A 62 5.17 -7.94 -4.64
N ARG A 63 5.48 -7.89 -3.35
CA ARG A 63 4.72 -8.56 -2.30
C ARG A 63 4.62 -7.66 -1.07
N TYR A 64 3.44 -7.22 -0.74
CA TYR A 64 3.22 -6.39 0.44
C TYR A 64 2.27 -7.05 1.43
N THR A 65 2.42 -6.66 2.70
CA THR A 65 1.49 -7.02 3.77
C THR A 65 0.72 -5.77 4.18
N GLU A 66 -0.60 -5.83 4.04
CA GLU A 66 -1.53 -4.82 4.54
C GLU A 66 -1.96 -5.21 5.96
N MET A 67 -1.96 -4.24 6.86
CA MET A 67 -2.56 -4.32 8.18
C MET A 67 -3.63 -3.25 8.32
N GLU A 68 -4.81 -3.68 8.71
CA GLU A 68 -5.92 -2.82 9.10
C GLU A 68 -6.11 -2.93 10.62
N VAL A 69 -6.10 -1.79 11.29
CA VAL A 69 -6.32 -1.65 12.74
C VAL A 69 -7.64 -0.95 12.95
N LYS A 70 -8.62 -1.63 13.58
CA LYS A 70 -9.92 -1.06 13.86
C LYS A 70 -10.13 -0.95 15.37
N GLN A 71 -10.31 0.28 15.83
CA GLN A 71 -10.53 0.60 17.24
C GLN A 71 -11.40 1.85 17.39
N ASN A 72 -12.34 1.83 18.32
CA ASN A 72 -13.20 2.99 18.67
C ASN A 72 -13.89 3.63 17.44
N GLY A 73 -14.36 2.79 16.50
CA GLY A 73 -15.03 3.25 15.28
C GLY A 73 -14.10 3.87 14.22
N LYS A 74 -12.80 3.91 14.46
CA LYS A 74 -11.78 4.32 13.49
C LYS A 74 -11.11 3.11 12.89
N THR A 75 -10.76 3.22 11.62
CA THR A 75 -9.98 2.21 10.89
C THR A 75 -8.75 2.88 10.31
N GLU A 76 -7.59 2.34 10.60
CA GLU A 76 -6.31 2.74 10.04
C GLU A 76 -5.74 1.59 9.22
N LYS A 77 -5.06 1.90 8.13
CA LYS A 77 -4.41 0.91 7.26
C LYS A 77 -2.96 1.30 7.03
N VAL A 78 -2.10 0.31 7.10
CA VAL A 78 -0.68 0.45 6.75
C VAL A 78 -0.24 -0.69 5.86
N ASN A 79 0.75 -0.42 5.03
CA ASN A 79 1.38 -1.40 4.15
C ASN A 79 2.87 -1.50 4.43
N VAL A 80 3.36 -2.74 4.47
CA VAL A 80 4.79 -3.07 4.49
C VAL A 80 5.14 -3.75 3.17
N GLY A 81 6.06 -3.18 2.41
CA GLY A 81 6.30 -3.53 1.02
C GLY A 81 5.48 -2.69 0.06
N GLY A 82 5.61 -2.95 -1.23
CA GLY A 82 4.90 -2.20 -2.27
C GLY A 82 4.67 -3.01 -3.54
N GLY A 83 3.67 -2.61 -4.33
CA GLY A 83 3.47 -3.11 -5.68
C GLY A 83 4.45 -2.47 -6.67
N TRP A 84 4.81 -3.21 -7.73
CA TRP A 84 5.54 -2.65 -8.86
C TRP A 84 4.72 -1.52 -9.50
N GLY A 85 5.32 -0.35 -9.67
CA GLY A 85 4.66 0.81 -10.29
C GLY A 85 4.03 1.80 -9.31
N GLN A 86 3.95 1.51 -8.04
CA GLN A 86 3.71 2.54 -7.04
C GLN A 86 5.03 3.29 -6.80
N SER A 87 5.20 4.40 -7.51
CA SER A 87 6.43 5.21 -7.56
C SER A 87 6.88 5.77 -6.20
N PHE A 88 6.16 5.51 -5.16
CA PHE A 88 6.48 5.86 -3.77
C PHE A 88 7.39 4.85 -3.09
N GLY A 89 7.58 3.69 -3.71
CA GLY A 89 8.47 2.65 -3.20
C GLY A 89 9.94 3.03 -3.21
N SER A 90 10.37 3.99 -4.00
CA SER A 90 11.80 4.33 -4.12
C SER A 90 12.42 4.80 -2.80
N MET A 91 11.66 5.40 -1.90
CA MET A 91 12.15 5.75 -0.56
C MET A 91 12.14 4.58 0.43
N LEU A 92 11.22 3.62 0.26
CA LEU A 92 11.14 2.42 1.09
C LEU A 92 12.23 1.38 0.71
N TYR A 93 12.75 1.42 -0.50
CA TYR A 93 13.82 0.51 -0.96
C TYR A 93 15.16 0.70 -0.24
N LEU A 94 15.39 1.87 0.34
CA LEU A 94 16.62 2.20 1.06
C LEU A 94 16.48 2.02 2.58
N LYS A 95 15.27 1.79 3.09
CA LYS A 95 15.04 1.51 4.50
C LYS A 95 15.18 0.00 4.71
N GLY A 96 16.15 -0.37 5.50
CA GLY A 96 16.28 -1.74 6.01
C GLY A 96 15.15 -2.08 6.98
N ASN A 97 15.37 -3.10 7.80
CA ASN A 97 14.45 -3.48 8.85
C ASN A 97 14.23 -2.34 9.84
N GLU A 98 12.95 -2.06 10.18
CA GLU A 98 12.57 -1.09 11.21
C GLU A 98 12.12 -1.84 12.47
N SER A 99 12.96 -1.84 13.50
CA SER A 99 12.69 -2.55 14.74
C SER A 99 12.30 -1.58 15.86
N LEU A 100 11.35 -2.00 16.69
CA LEU A 100 10.95 -1.38 17.95
C LEU A 100 11.47 -2.16 19.16
N GLY A 101 12.41 -3.08 18.94
CA GLY A 101 13.00 -3.93 19.98
C GLY A 101 12.16 -5.14 20.34
N MET A 102 11.39 -5.70 19.41
CA MET A 102 10.81 -7.03 19.57
C MET A 102 11.95 -8.08 19.63
N PRO A 103 11.77 -9.17 20.38
CA PRO A 103 12.72 -10.26 20.37
C PRO A 103 12.96 -10.80 18.96
N ASP A 104 14.19 -11.20 18.69
CA ASP A 104 14.52 -11.82 17.42
C ASP A 104 13.83 -13.18 17.27
N SER A 105 13.26 -13.40 16.10
CA SER A 105 12.79 -14.71 15.63
C SER A 105 13.76 -15.30 14.61
N GLU A 106 13.59 -16.57 14.27
CA GLU A 106 14.37 -17.17 13.17
C GLU A 106 14.11 -16.46 11.83
N ALA A 107 12.91 -15.94 11.64
CA ALA A 107 12.54 -15.19 10.44
C ALA A 107 13.21 -13.80 10.42
N SER A 108 13.22 -13.08 11.53
CA SER A 108 13.83 -11.74 11.61
C SER A 108 15.36 -11.77 11.50
N LYS A 109 16.01 -12.85 11.93
CA LYS A 109 17.47 -13.05 11.75
C LYS A 109 17.87 -13.26 10.29
N LYS A 110 16.97 -13.85 9.47
CA LYS A 110 17.22 -14.14 8.06
C LYS A 110 16.01 -13.77 7.18
N PRO A 111 15.62 -12.49 7.08
CA PRO A 111 14.50 -12.09 6.23
C PRO A 111 14.72 -12.45 4.75
N SER A 112 15.98 -12.57 4.33
CA SER A 112 16.36 -12.97 2.96
C SER A 112 15.87 -14.36 2.55
N GLN A 113 15.48 -15.23 3.49
CA GLN A 113 14.88 -16.53 3.17
C GLN A 113 13.52 -16.39 2.44
N PHE A 114 12.89 -15.23 2.53
CA PHE A 114 11.62 -14.90 1.84
C PHE A 114 11.83 -14.10 0.57
N ASN A 115 13.08 -13.83 0.17
CA ASN A 115 13.35 -13.09 -1.05
C ASN A 115 12.78 -13.81 -2.26
N ASN A 116 12.10 -13.06 -3.11
CA ASN A 116 11.60 -13.54 -4.39
C ASN A 116 11.38 -12.35 -5.34
N PHE A 117 10.99 -12.62 -6.59
CA PHE A 117 10.74 -11.58 -7.61
C PHE A 117 11.89 -10.58 -7.79
N GLY A 118 13.16 -10.99 -7.53
CA GLY A 118 14.31 -10.08 -7.63
C GLY A 118 14.33 -8.97 -6.59
N SER A 119 13.63 -9.14 -5.48
CA SER A 119 13.49 -8.14 -4.42
C SER A 119 13.87 -8.69 -3.06
N SER A 120 14.48 -7.84 -2.22
CA SER A 120 14.84 -8.19 -0.85
C SER A 120 13.65 -7.99 0.08
N THR A 121 13.45 -8.96 0.96
CA THR A 121 12.46 -8.89 2.04
C THR A 121 13.01 -8.07 3.21
N PHE A 122 12.20 -7.22 3.75
CA PHE A 122 12.46 -6.48 4.98
C PHE A 122 11.25 -6.56 5.91
N PHE A 123 11.42 -6.16 7.15
CA PHE A 123 10.30 -6.08 8.08
C PHE A 123 10.17 -4.71 8.72
N LYS A 124 8.98 -4.44 9.23
CA LYS A 124 8.67 -3.29 10.07
C LYS A 124 7.85 -3.74 11.27
N GLU A 125 8.21 -3.19 12.42
CA GLU A 125 7.51 -3.41 13.68
C GLU A 125 6.57 -2.26 13.99
N PHE A 126 5.41 -2.58 14.55
CA PHE A 126 4.40 -1.61 14.94
C PHE A 126 3.96 -1.85 16.38
N VAL A 127 3.69 -0.76 17.10
CA VAL A 127 2.90 -0.80 18.34
C VAL A 127 1.43 -0.79 17.95
N ILE A 128 0.68 -1.78 18.38
CA ILE A 128 -0.75 -1.92 18.13
C ILE A 128 -1.54 -1.93 19.42
N PRO A 129 -2.73 -1.31 19.48
CA PRO A 129 -3.53 -1.30 20.70
C PRO A 129 -4.02 -2.70 21.06
N ALA A 130 -3.86 -3.12 22.30
CA ALA A 130 -4.51 -4.33 22.79
C ALA A 130 -6.02 -4.20 22.71
N GLY A 131 -6.73 -5.28 22.37
CA GLY A 131 -8.18 -5.29 22.22
C GLY A 131 -8.72 -4.69 20.91
N ALA A 132 -7.86 -4.11 20.05
CA ALA A 132 -8.27 -3.69 18.70
C ALA A 132 -8.55 -4.92 17.82
N GLU A 133 -9.38 -4.75 16.78
CA GLU A 133 -9.51 -5.74 15.72
C GLU A 133 -8.40 -5.50 14.69
N ILE A 134 -7.53 -6.48 14.53
CA ILE A 134 -6.43 -6.45 13.54
C ILE A 134 -6.80 -7.39 12.41
N THR A 135 -6.76 -6.88 11.18
CA THR A 135 -6.90 -7.69 9.97
C THR A 135 -5.63 -7.58 9.14
N LEU A 136 -5.05 -8.72 8.80
CA LEU A 136 -3.86 -8.85 7.98
C LEU A 136 -4.21 -9.48 6.65
N LYS A 137 -3.53 -9.03 5.58
CA LYS A 137 -3.63 -9.58 4.24
C LYS A 137 -2.30 -9.42 3.51
N SER A 138 -1.89 -10.43 2.77
CA SER A 138 -0.75 -10.28 1.86
C SER A 138 -1.22 -10.27 0.42
N GLU A 139 -0.58 -9.48 -0.39
CA GLU A 139 -0.83 -9.41 -1.84
C GLU A 139 0.48 -9.50 -2.61
N ILE A 140 0.43 -10.19 -3.74
CA ILE A 140 1.50 -10.20 -4.74
C ILE A 140 0.99 -9.48 -5.96
N VAL A 141 1.76 -8.53 -6.47
CA VAL A 141 1.48 -7.83 -7.73
C VAL A 141 2.82 -7.62 -8.43
N THR A 142 3.02 -8.33 -9.53
CA THR A 142 4.18 -8.15 -10.41
C THR A 142 3.73 -7.58 -11.75
N PRO A 143 4.49 -6.66 -12.37
CA PRO A 143 4.13 -6.09 -13.67
C PRO A 143 4.38 -7.08 -14.80
N ASP A 144 3.77 -6.80 -15.93
CA ASP A 144 4.21 -7.38 -17.19
C ASP A 144 5.65 -6.96 -17.48
N ASN A 145 6.45 -7.89 -17.95
CA ASN A 145 7.80 -7.63 -18.40
C ASN A 145 7.92 -7.92 -19.89
N THR A 146 8.37 -6.93 -20.66
CA THR A 146 8.55 -7.06 -22.09
C THR A 146 10.03 -6.96 -22.45
N TYR A 147 10.56 -7.92 -23.17
CA TYR A 147 11.90 -7.90 -23.71
C TYR A 147 11.91 -8.24 -25.21
N THR A 148 12.90 -7.72 -25.91
CA THR A 148 13.06 -7.95 -27.34
C THR A 148 14.30 -8.81 -27.59
N ASP A 149 14.11 -9.95 -28.24
CA ASP A 149 15.22 -10.73 -28.81
C ASP A 149 15.63 -10.06 -30.14
N TYR A 150 16.64 -9.22 -30.07
CA TYR A 150 17.11 -8.47 -31.23
C TYR A 150 17.68 -9.39 -32.34
N ALA A 151 18.19 -10.56 -31.99
CA ALA A 151 18.71 -11.51 -32.98
C ALA A 151 17.60 -12.12 -33.84
N LYS A 152 16.42 -12.27 -33.28
CA LYS A 152 15.25 -12.84 -33.96
C LYS A 152 14.22 -11.79 -34.37
N GLY A 153 14.36 -10.56 -33.93
CA GLY A 153 13.36 -9.50 -34.15
C GLY A 153 12.04 -9.76 -33.45
N ILE A 154 12.01 -10.62 -32.40
CA ILE A 154 10.79 -11.04 -31.73
C ILE A 154 10.68 -10.30 -30.38
N LYS A 155 9.50 -9.75 -30.12
CA LYS A 155 9.13 -9.17 -28.83
C LYS A 155 8.36 -10.17 -28.00
N TYR A 156 8.86 -10.46 -26.81
CA TYR A 156 8.23 -11.35 -25.83
C TYR A 156 7.63 -10.52 -24.71
N THR A 157 6.42 -10.86 -24.28
CA THR A 157 5.80 -10.29 -23.09
C THR A 157 5.56 -11.41 -22.11
N GLN A 158 6.25 -11.35 -20.98
CA GLN A 158 5.96 -12.16 -19.80
C GLN A 158 4.87 -11.46 -19.01
N LEU A 159 3.71 -12.08 -18.90
CA LEU A 159 2.61 -11.50 -18.15
C LEU A 159 2.95 -11.42 -16.67
N GLY A 160 2.53 -10.33 -16.06
CA GLY A 160 2.57 -10.13 -14.63
C GLY A 160 1.68 -11.12 -13.89
N TYR A 161 1.91 -11.24 -12.62
CA TYR A 161 1.16 -12.10 -11.73
C TYR A 161 0.55 -11.29 -10.60
N SER A 162 -0.72 -11.56 -10.27
CA SER A 162 -1.35 -10.99 -9.10
C SER A 162 -2.11 -12.05 -8.33
N CYS A 163 -1.98 -12.02 -7.02
CA CYS A 163 -2.84 -12.79 -6.14
C CYS A 163 -3.03 -12.10 -4.79
N SER A 164 -4.13 -12.43 -4.14
CA SER A 164 -4.55 -11.86 -2.87
C SER A 164 -4.74 -12.99 -1.86
N GLY A 165 -4.03 -12.91 -0.74
CA GLY A 165 -4.12 -13.88 0.34
C GLY A 165 -5.45 -13.78 1.10
N LYS A 166 -5.74 -14.80 1.89
CA LYS A 166 -6.86 -14.78 2.82
C LYS A 166 -6.61 -13.74 3.91
N LYS A 167 -7.68 -13.05 4.31
CA LYS A 167 -7.64 -12.17 5.48
C LYS A 167 -7.50 -12.99 6.76
N LEU A 168 -6.58 -12.58 7.62
CA LEU A 168 -6.43 -13.11 8.98
C LEU A 168 -6.88 -12.02 9.95
N THR A 169 -7.88 -12.30 10.76
CA THR A 169 -8.38 -11.35 11.75
C THR A 169 -8.18 -11.90 13.16
N PHE A 170 -7.65 -11.07 14.05
CA PHE A 170 -7.43 -11.41 15.44
C PHE A 170 -7.51 -10.19 16.36
N THR A 171 -7.57 -10.42 17.66
CA THR A 171 -7.55 -9.37 18.70
C THR A 171 -6.27 -9.52 19.52
N PRO A 172 -5.33 -8.56 19.46
CA PRO A 172 -4.08 -8.65 20.20
C PRO A 172 -4.30 -8.49 21.70
N GLN A 173 -3.51 -9.25 22.47
CA GLN A 173 -3.46 -9.14 23.92
C GLN A 173 -2.32 -8.22 24.34
N ALA A 174 -2.53 -7.47 25.41
CA ALA A 174 -1.50 -6.58 25.98
C ALA A 174 -0.23 -7.37 26.35
N GLY A 175 0.91 -6.77 26.11
CA GLY A 175 2.23 -7.33 26.39
C GLY A 175 2.67 -8.46 25.47
N LYS A 176 1.91 -8.79 24.41
CA LYS A 176 2.27 -9.85 23.45
C LYS A 176 2.90 -9.30 22.20
N ASP A 177 3.81 -10.11 21.65
CA ASP A 177 4.45 -9.89 20.36
C ASP A 177 3.87 -10.87 19.34
N TYR A 178 3.60 -10.36 18.14
CA TYR A 178 3.05 -11.11 17.02
C TYR A 178 3.97 -10.97 15.82
N GLU A 179 3.95 -11.95 14.94
CA GLU A 179 4.73 -11.94 13.70
C GLU A 179 3.89 -12.53 12.57
N ALA A 180 3.82 -11.84 11.44
CA ALA A 180 3.12 -12.31 10.26
C ALA A 180 4.11 -12.54 9.12
N LEU A 181 4.30 -13.81 8.77
CA LEU A 181 5.26 -14.26 7.78
C LEU A 181 4.59 -14.47 6.42
N PRO A 182 5.24 -14.09 5.31
CA PRO A 182 4.78 -14.49 4.00
C PRO A 182 4.92 -16.01 3.84
N ALA A 183 3.98 -16.65 3.16
CA ALA A 183 4.10 -18.06 2.81
C ALA A 183 5.43 -18.33 2.07
N ALA A 184 6.05 -19.46 2.36
CA ALA A 184 7.34 -19.83 1.78
C ALA A 184 7.32 -20.02 0.25
N SER A 185 6.13 -20.27 -0.34
CA SER A 185 5.96 -20.46 -1.78
C SER A 185 5.67 -19.14 -2.48
N THR A 186 6.34 -18.91 -3.60
CA THR A 186 6.06 -17.78 -4.50
C THR A 186 4.68 -17.83 -5.14
N ALA A 187 4.06 -19.00 -5.19
CA ALA A 187 2.72 -19.22 -5.74
C ALA A 187 1.60 -19.00 -4.71
N GLN A 188 1.95 -18.75 -3.44
CA GLN A 188 0.97 -18.55 -2.37
C GLN A 188 1.05 -17.14 -1.82
N CYS A 189 -0.10 -16.49 -1.71
CA CYS A 189 -0.25 -15.13 -1.17
C CYS A 189 -0.64 -15.10 0.31
N ASN A 190 -0.80 -16.26 0.95
CA ASN A 190 -1.22 -16.30 2.35
C ASN A 190 -0.10 -15.88 3.30
N LEU A 191 -0.50 -15.41 4.47
CA LEU A 191 0.34 -15.21 5.65
C LEU A 191 0.26 -16.44 6.56
N THR A 192 1.30 -16.65 7.33
CA THR A 192 1.38 -17.61 8.45
C THR A 192 1.81 -16.90 9.71
#